data_9399dd11795c4816182cf56d60f8afb3
#
_entry.id   9399dd11795c4816182cf56d60f8afb3
#
_cell.length_a   1.000
_cell.length_b   1.000
_cell.length_c   1.000
_cell.angle_alpha   90.00
_cell.angle_beta   90.00
_cell.angle_gamma   90.00
#
_symmetry.space_group_name_H-M   'P 1'
#
loop_
_entity.id
_entity.type
_entity.pdbx_description
1 polymer ?
#
loop_
_entity_poly.entity_id
_entity_poly.type
_entity_poly.pdbx_seq_one_letter_code
_entity_poly.pdbx_strand_id
1 'polypeptide(L)'
;MAISFPWFYGSKPLLLFHVSILLISGLSLGTGTGTGTVDYGSDEVFADVLRDEAVDRIHQLSKISDGDGYLERTFLSPASIRAANLILSWMQDAGLRTWVDPMGNVHGRTESVNPTAEALLIGSHLDTVIDAGMYDGTLGIICAISALKVLKNTGKLDELVRPVEVIAFSDEEGVRFQTTFLGSAAIAGILPESALKISDKKFVLYL
;
A
#
# COMPACT_ATOMS: atom_id res chain seq x y z
N MET A 1 -19.80 1.94 7.08
CA MET A 1 -20.28 3.16 7.73
C MET A 1 -19.49 4.30 7.09
N ALA A 2 -20.15 5.08 6.24
CA ALA A 2 -19.47 6.12 5.48
C ALA A 2 -19.49 7.41 6.31
N ILE A 3 -18.33 7.94 6.67
CA ILE A 3 -18.21 9.26 7.32
C ILE A 3 -17.95 10.27 6.20
N SER A 4 -18.94 11.12 5.95
CA SER A 4 -18.85 12.24 5.02
C SER A 4 -18.42 13.49 5.79
N PHE A 5 -17.29 14.08 5.40
CA PHE A 5 -16.91 15.42 5.84
C PHE A 5 -17.21 16.44 4.74
N PRO A 6 -18.03 17.48 5.00
CA PRO A 6 -18.16 18.62 4.11
C PRO A 6 -17.07 19.64 4.47
N TRP A 7 -16.45 20.23 3.50
CA TRP A 7 -15.76 21.52 3.44
C TRP A 7 -14.55 21.47 2.51
N PHE A 8 -14.70 22.06 1.32
CA PHE A 8 -13.87 23.16 0.83
C PHE A 8 -14.29 23.56 -0.59
N TYR A 9 -14.77 24.78 -0.70
CA TYR A 9 -15.00 25.49 -1.96
C TYR A 9 -13.66 26.08 -2.42
N GLY A 10 -13.19 25.66 -3.57
CA GLY A 10 -12.03 26.22 -4.25
C GLY A 10 -11.69 25.30 -5.43
N SER A 11 -11.76 25.84 -6.66
CA SER A 11 -11.65 25.14 -7.93
C SER A 11 -10.29 24.47 -8.13
N LYS A 12 -10.10 23.28 -7.54
CA LYS A 12 -9.07 22.29 -7.89
C LYS A 12 -9.73 20.91 -7.91
N PRO A 13 -9.29 19.97 -8.77
CA PRO A 13 -9.94 18.67 -8.87
C PRO A 13 -9.91 17.95 -7.53
N LEU A 14 -11.08 17.57 -7.07
CA LEU A 14 -11.32 16.81 -5.85
C LEU A 14 -10.73 15.42 -6.02
N LEU A 15 -9.58 15.14 -5.40
CA LEU A 15 -9.07 13.79 -5.27
C LEU A 15 -9.92 13.09 -4.20
N LEU A 16 -10.93 12.34 -4.63
CA LEU A 16 -11.72 11.48 -3.76
C LEU A 16 -10.87 10.26 -3.39
N PHE A 17 -10.36 10.22 -2.16
CA PHE A 17 -9.82 8.99 -1.58
C PHE A 17 -10.97 8.05 -1.25
N HIS A 18 -11.26 7.13 -2.17
CA HIS A 18 -12.07 5.97 -1.86
C HIS A 18 -11.12 4.81 -1.54
N VAL A 19 -11.09 4.39 -0.28
CA VAL A 19 -10.61 3.07 0.07
C VAL A 19 -11.70 2.10 -0.38
N SER A 20 -11.66 1.71 -1.64
CA SER A 20 -12.52 0.66 -2.16
C SER A 20 -11.80 -0.67 -1.97
N ILE A 21 -12.22 -1.44 -0.97
CA ILE A 21 -11.98 -2.88 -0.96
C ILE A 21 -12.76 -3.44 -2.14
N LEU A 22 -12.10 -3.61 -3.27
CA LEU A 22 -12.67 -4.32 -4.40
C LEU A 22 -12.66 -5.81 -4.07
N LEU A 23 -13.73 -6.29 -3.45
CA LEU A 23 -14.07 -7.70 -3.47
C LEU A 23 -14.41 -8.05 -4.92
N ILE A 24 -13.47 -8.67 -5.63
CA ILE A 24 -13.74 -9.28 -6.93
C ILE A 24 -14.58 -10.52 -6.70
N SER A 25 -15.87 -10.34 -6.51
CA SER A 25 -16.88 -11.39 -6.66
C SER A 25 -17.39 -11.35 -8.09
N GLY A 26 -16.57 -11.78 -9.01
CA GLY A 26 -16.93 -11.94 -10.43
C GLY A 26 -17.00 -13.40 -10.82
N LEU A 27 -17.84 -14.20 -10.15
CA LEU A 27 -18.30 -15.47 -10.73
C LEU A 27 -19.50 -15.17 -11.63
N SER A 28 -19.25 -14.89 -12.89
CA SER A 28 -20.27 -15.02 -13.94
C SER A 28 -20.36 -16.48 -14.31
N LEU A 29 -21.42 -17.17 -13.87
CA LEU A 29 -21.80 -18.47 -14.45
C LEU A 29 -22.33 -18.22 -15.87
N GLY A 30 -21.44 -18.21 -16.83
CA GLY A 30 -21.79 -18.33 -18.24
C GLY A 30 -22.01 -19.81 -18.58
N THR A 31 -23.25 -20.23 -18.84
CA THR A 31 -23.56 -21.52 -19.46
C THR A 31 -23.14 -21.44 -20.94
N GLY A 32 -21.88 -21.69 -21.21
CA GLY A 32 -21.34 -21.86 -22.57
C GLY A 32 -20.78 -23.26 -22.70
N THR A 33 -21.42 -24.10 -23.53
CA THR A 33 -20.88 -25.40 -23.99
C THR A 33 -19.73 -25.13 -24.95
N GLY A 34 -18.56 -24.88 -24.42
CA GLY A 34 -17.31 -24.79 -25.15
C GLY A 34 -16.30 -25.71 -24.48
N THR A 35 -15.77 -26.69 -25.22
CA THR A 35 -14.60 -27.49 -24.81
C THR A 35 -13.36 -26.61 -24.77
N GLY A 36 -13.31 -25.69 -23.83
CA GLY A 36 -12.12 -24.92 -23.52
C GLY A 36 -11.29 -25.69 -22.51
N THR A 37 -10.04 -25.95 -22.84
CA THR A 37 -9.04 -26.43 -21.88
C THR A 37 -8.98 -25.42 -20.73
N VAL A 38 -9.40 -25.84 -19.54
CA VAL A 38 -9.25 -25.07 -18.31
C VAL A 38 -7.75 -24.96 -18.08
N ASP A 39 -7.22 -23.73 -18.10
CA ASP A 39 -5.82 -23.47 -17.79
C ASP A 39 -5.63 -23.57 -16.26
N TYR A 40 -5.34 -24.77 -15.78
CA TYR A 40 -5.07 -25.04 -14.36
C TYR A 40 -3.83 -24.31 -13.84
N GLY A 41 -2.94 -23.84 -14.73
CA GLY A 41 -1.75 -23.08 -14.33
C GLY A 41 -2.07 -21.71 -13.75
N SER A 42 -3.12 -21.04 -14.20
CA SER A 42 -3.55 -19.74 -13.67
C SER A 42 -4.15 -19.86 -12.26
N ASP A 43 -4.96 -20.89 -12.01
CA ASP A 43 -5.61 -21.10 -10.72
C ASP A 43 -4.61 -21.42 -9.61
N GLU A 44 -3.53 -22.15 -9.91
CA GLU A 44 -2.45 -22.45 -8.98
C GLU A 44 -1.66 -21.19 -8.63
N VAL A 45 -1.29 -20.36 -9.62
CA VAL A 45 -0.62 -19.06 -9.39
C VAL A 45 -1.46 -18.13 -8.52
N PHE A 46 -2.78 -18.10 -8.74
CA PHE A 46 -3.68 -17.30 -7.89
C PHE A 46 -3.71 -17.81 -6.45
N ALA A 47 -3.79 -19.13 -6.24
CA ALA A 47 -3.79 -19.69 -4.90
C ALA A 47 -2.49 -19.39 -4.16
N ASP A 48 -1.35 -19.59 -4.80
CA ASP A 48 -0.04 -19.41 -4.18
C ASP A 48 0.24 -17.93 -3.85
N VAL A 49 0.00 -17.01 -4.79
CA VAL A 49 0.37 -15.60 -4.62
C VAL A 49 -0.69 -14.82 -3.83
N LEU A 50 -1.98 -15.01 -4.13
CA LEU A 50 -3.04 -14.22 -3.50
C LEU A 50 -3.43 -14.74 -2.12
N ARG A 51 -3.14 -15.98 -1.80
CA ARG A 51 -3.46 -16.59 -0.51
C ARG A 51 -2.20 -16.85 0.31
N ASP A 52 -1.39 -17.80 -0.10
CA ASP A 52 -0.34 -18.35 0.76
C ASP A 52 0.82 -17.36 0.94
N GLU A 53 1.33 -16.78 -0.13
CA GLU A 53 2.39 -15.77 -0.06
C GLU A 53 1.90 -14.48 0.61
N ALA A 54 0.65 -14.04 0.34
CA ALA A 54 0.10 -12.84 0.96
C ALA A 54 -0.03 -13.00 2.47
N VAL A 55 -0.54 -14.15 2.94
CA VAL A 55 -0.65 -14.46 4.37
C VAL A 55 0.73 -14.53 5.02
N ASP A 56 1.70 -15.18 4.38
CA ASP A 56 3.07 -15.26 4.90
C ASP A 56 3.74 -13.88 5.00
N ARG A 57 3.58 -13.02 4.02
CA ARG A 57 4.06 -11.63 4.05
C ARG A 57 3.45 -10.81 5.19
N ILE A 58 2.14 -10.97 5.45
CA ILE A 58 1.49 -10.33 6.61
C ILE A 58 2.12 -10.81 7.90
N HIS A 59 2.35 -12.13 8.06
CA HIS A 59 3.02 -12.70 9.23
C HIS A 59 4.48 -12.24 9.36
N GLN A 60 5.19 -12.04 8.27
CA GLN A 60 6.55 -11.50 8.30
C GLN A 60 6.56 -10.05 8.80
N LEU A 61 5.67 -9.19 8.29
CA LEU A 61 5.55 -7.80 8.74
C LEU A 61 5.10 -7.70 10.21
N SER A 62 4.24 -8.59 10.67
CA SER A 62 3.79 -8.58 12.08
C SER A 62 4.90 -8.83 13.09
N LYS A 63 6.00 -9.46 12.65
CA LYS A 63 7.19 -9.71 13.50
C LYS A 63 8.18 -8.54 13.51
N ILE A 64 8.01 -7.56 12.62
CA ILE A 64 8.85 -6.36 12.58
C ILE A 64 8.27 -5.33 13.53
N SER A 65 8.80 -5.29 14.74
CA SER A 65 8.34 -4.44 15.83
C SER A 65 9.53 -3.84 16.59
N ASP A 66 9.29 -2.72 17.24
CA ASP A 66 10.16 -2.14 18.27
C ASP A 66 9.65 -2.47 19.69
N GLY A 67 8.43 -3.00 19.82
CA GLY A 67 7.86 -3.52 21.06
C GLY A 67 8.30 -4.95 21.35
N ASP A 68 8.36 -5.30 22.62
CA ASP A 68 8.64 -6.67 23.07
C ASP A 68 7.33 -7.40 23.37
N GLY A 69 7.02 -8.41 22.54
CA GLY A 69 5.80 -9.21 22.66
C GLY A 69 4.53 -8.60 22.06
N TYR A 70 4.60 -7.43 21.46
CA TYR A 70 3.48 -6.77 20.75
C TYR A 70 3.96 -6.05 19.51
N LEU A 71 3.05 -5.71 18.59
CA LEU A 71 3.37 -4.99 17.38
C LEU A 71 3.39 -3.46 17.63
N GLU A 72 4.58 -2.87 17.46
CA GLU A 72 4.80 -1.41 17.47
C GLU A 72 5.75 -1.04 16.35
N ARG A 73 5.29 -0.19 15.41
CA ARG A 73 6.07 0.25 14.26
C ARG A 73 5.69 1.69 13.92
N THR A 74 6.06 2.60 14.81
CA THR A 74 5.72 4.01 14.67
C THR A 74 6.56 4.70 13.59
N PHE A 75 6.11 5.82 13.09
CA PHE A 75 6.74 6.60 12.03
C PHE A 75 8.24 6.84 12.28
N LEU A 76 9.08 6.58 11.26
CA LEU A 76 10.54 6.70 11.30
C LEU A 76 11.22 5.94 12.45
N SER A 77 10.58 4.96 13.03
CA SER A 77 11.20 4.08 14.01
C SER A 77 12.12 3.04 13.33
N PRO A 78 13.03 2.39 14.07
CA PRO A 78 13.84 1.31 13.51
C PRO A 78 13.01 0.18 12.89
N ALA A 79 11.87 -0.18 13.48
CA ALA A 79 10.96 -1.17 12.90
C ALA A 79 10.33 -0.67 11.61
N SER A 80 9.93 0.60 11.52
CA SER A 80 9.34 1.13 10.29
C SER A 80 10.33 1.14 9.14
N ILE A 81 11.61 1.43 9.39
CA ILE A 81 12.67 1.36 8.38
C ILE A 81 12.90 -0.07 7.91
N ARG A 82 12.91 -1.05 8.82
CA ARG A 82 13.04 -2.47 8.46
C ARG A 82 11.83 -2.95 7.63
N ALA A 83 10.62 -2.54 8.01
CA ALA A 83 9.40 -2.86 7.28
C ALA A 83 9.38 -2.23 5.88
N ALA A 84 9.79 -0.96 5.76
CA ALA A 84 9.92 -0.28 4.47
C ALA A 84 10.86 -1.03 3.51
N ASN A 85 12.03 -1.45 3.99
CA ASN A 85 12.99 -2.23 3.19
C ASN A 85 12.42 -3.58 2.74
N LEU A 86 11.65 -4.25 3.58
CA LEU A 86 11.02 -5.52 3.24
C LEU A 86 9.91 -5.31 2.20
N ILE A 87 9.06 -4.29 2.36
CA ILE A 87 8.02 -3.91 1.39
C ILE A 87 8.66 -3.56 0.04
N LEU A 88 9.76 -2.78 0.02
CA LEU A 88 10.52 -2.49 -1.20
C LEU A 88 10.94 -3.76 -1.93
N SER A 89 11.48 -4.75 -1.21
CA SER A 89 11.90 -6.01 -1.81
C SER A 89 10.75 -6.77 -2.46
N TRP A 90 9.57 -6.77 -1.85
CA TRP A 90 8.39 -7.42 -2.40
C TRP A 90 7.78 -6.68 -3.60
N MET A 91 7.84 -5.36 -3.59
CA MET A 91 7.46 -4.55 -4.76
C MET A 91 8.40 -4.81 -5.94
N GLN A 92 9.71 -4.94 -5.70
CA GLN A 92 10.70 -5.31 -6.73
C GLN A 92 10.45 -6.72 -7.27
N ASP A 93 10.16 -7.68 -6.39
CA ASP A 93 9.77 -9.04 -6.76
C ASP A 93 8.50 -9.05 -7.62
N ALA A 94 7.55 -8.17 -7.37
CA ALA A 94 6.38 -7.96 -8.20
C ALA A 94 6.65 -7.21 -9.53
N GLY A 95 7.90 -6.85 -9.83
CA GLY A 95 8.30 -6.18 -11.07
C GLY A 95 8.13 -4.67 -11.07
N LEU A 96 8.01 -4.04 -9.91
CA LEU A 96 7.80 -2.60 -9.79
C LEU A 96 9.15 -1.86 -9.69
N ARG A 97 9.22 -0.67 -10.27
CA ARG A 97 10.27 0.31 -9.98
C ARG A 97 9.98 0.97 -8.63
N THR A 98 10.94 0.94 -7.70
CA THR A 98 10.72 1.30 -6.30
C THR A 98 11.59 2.45 -5.83
N TRP A 99 11.09 3.25 -4.89
CA TRP A 99 11.85 4.28 -4.15
C TRP A 99 11.16 4.58 -2.81
N VAL A 100 11.88 5.30 -1.95
CA VAL A 100 11.32 5.91 -0.75
C VAL A 100 11.39 7.42 -0.93
N ASP A 101 10.33 8.13 -0.61
CA ASP A 101 10.29 9.58 -0.66
C ASP A 101 10.85 10.22 0.63
N PRO A 102 11.05 11.55 0.67
CA PRO A 102 11.56 12.23 1.87
C PRO A 102 10.68 12.11 3.12
N MET A 103 9.39 11.79 2.96
CA MET A 103 8.47 11.52 4.07
C MET A 103 8.47 10.07 4.53
N GLY A 104 9.28 9.20 3.91
CA GLY A 104 9.33 7.79 4.25
C GLY A 104 8.22 6.94 3.63
N ASN A 105 7.40 7.49 2.72
CA ASN A 105 6.47 6.69 1.94
C ASN A 105 7.25 5.75 1.02
N VAL A 106 6.81 4.50 0.93
CA VAL A 106 7.41 3.49 0.05
C VAL A 106 6.59 3.39 -1.22
N HIS A 107 7.23 3.58 -2.36
CA HIS A 107 6.58 3.58 -3.67
C HIS A 107 7.02 2.39 -4.50
N GLY A 108 6.06 1.83 -5.25
CA GLY A 108 6.30 0.85 -6.30
C GLY A 108 5.43 1.13 -7.52
N ARG A 109 6.04 1.41 -8.67
CA ARG A 109 5.33 1.82 -9.88
C ARG A 109 5.58 0.85 -11.02
N THR A 110 4.50 0.46 -11.73
CA THR A 110 4.59 -0.31 -12.98
C THR A 110 4.99 0.59 -14.13
N GLU A 111 5.64 0.02 -15.14
CA GLU A 111 5.62 0.58 -16.49
C GLU A 111 4.24 0.33 -17.13
N SER A 112 3.98 0.96 -18.28
CA SER A 112 2.71 0.79 -19.00
C SER A 112 2.86 1.10 -20.48
N VAL A 113 1.87 0.70 -21.27
CA VAL A 113 1.80 1.02 -22.71
C VAL A 113 1.82 2.53 -22.96
N ASN A 114 1.16 3.31 -22.09
CA ASN A 114 1.23 4.77 -22.12
C ASN A 114 1.89 5.31 -20.83
N PRO A 115 3.23 5.47 -20.81
CA PRO A 115 3.96 5.88 -19.60
C PRO A 115 3.66 7.31 -19.16
N THR A 116 3.09 8.15 -20.02
CA THR A 116 2.73 9.54 -19.72
C THR A 116 1.30 9.69 -19.20
N ALA A 117 0.50 8.61 -19.21
CA ALA A 117 -0.82 8.62 -18.61
C ALA A 117 -0.76 8.81 -17.09
N GLU A 118 -1.78 9.42 -16.54
CA GLU A 118 -1.95 9.52 -15.09
C GLU A 118 -1.98 8.11 -14.48
N ALA A 119 -1.20 7.91 -13.42
CA ALA A 119 -1.14 6.64 -12.71
C ALA A 119 -2.41 6.40 -11.90
N LEU A 120 -2.82 5.13 -11.80
CA LEU A 120 -3.74 4.68 -10.78
C LEU A 120 -2.96 4.50 -9.47
N LEU A 121 -3.34 5.25 -8.43
CA LEU A 121 -2.73 5.10 -7.09
C LEU A 121 -3.54 4.10 -6.27
N ILE A 122 -2.83 3.16 -5.65
CA ILE A 122 -3.36 2.20 -4.67
C ILE A 122 -2.49 2.34 -3.42
N GLY A 123 -3.08 2.63 -2.27
CA GLY A 123 -2.28 2.87 -1.08
C GLY A 123 -2.93 2.37 0.21
N SER A 124 -2.07 2.08 1.18
CA SER A 124 -2.39 1.85 2.58
C SER A 124 -1.17 2.26 3.41
N HIS A 125 -1.19 2.10 4.74
CA HIS A 125 -0.10 2.57 5.60
C HIS A 125 0.78 1.43 6.12
N LEU A 126 2.03 1.78 6.45
CA LEU A 126 3.02 0.84 6.97
C LEU A 126 3.27 1.00 8.48
N ASP A 127 2.99 2.17 9.04
CA ASP A 127 3.10 2.42 10.48
C ASP A 127 1.95 1.79 11.25
N THR A 128 2.07 1.70 12.56
CA THR A 128 1.08 1.08 13.43
C THR A 128 0.92 1.88 14.72
N VAL A 129 -0.24 1.73 15.36
CA VAL A 129 -0.39 2.07 16.78
C VAL A 129 0.46 1.14 17.67
N ILE A 130 0.48 1.41 18.96
CA ILE A 130 1.09 0.52 19.97
C ILE A 130 0.13 -0.65 20.20
N ASP A 131 0.66 -1.89 20.22
CA ASP A 131 -0.11 -3.13 20.35
C ASP A 131 -1.15 -3.30 19.20
N ALA A 132 -0.69 -3.08 17.99
CA ALA A 132 -1.53 -3.10 16.81
C ALA A 132 -1.93 -4.50 16.34
N GLY A 133 -3.05 -4.57 15.62
CA GLY A 133 -3.41 -5.74 14.83
C GLY A 133 -2.54 -5.90 13.57
N MET A 134 -2.16 -7.13 13.23
CA MET A 134 -1.26 -7.39 12.10
C MET A 134 -1.83 -7.04 10.71
N TYR A 135 -3.13 -6.86 10.59
CA TYR A 135 -3.80 -6.57 9.31
C TYR A 135 -3.94 -5.09 9.05
N ASP A 136 -3.87 -4.25 10.09
CA ASP A 136 -4.06 -2.82 9.99
C ASP A 136 -2.96 -2.19 9.12
N GLY A 137 -3.37 -1.44 8.11
CA GLY A 137 -2.51 -0.92 7.05
C GLY A 137 -1.86 -1.98 6.16
N THR A 138 -1.26 -3.01 6.78
CA THR A 138 -0.49 -4.07 6.14
C THR A 138 -1.30 -4.83 5.07
N LEU A 139 -2.55 -5.17 5.35
CA LEU A 139 -3.40 -5.93 4.42
C LEU A 139 -3.55 -5.20 3.08
N GLY A 140 -3.82 -3.89 3.11
CA GLY A 140 -3.99 -3.10 1.89
C GLY A 140 -2.72 -3.07 1.01
N ILE A 141 -1.55 -2.92 1.63
CA ILE A 141 -0.26 -2.94 0.93
C ILE A 141 -0.03 -4.32 0.27
N ILE A 142 -0.20 -5.40 1.04
CA ILE A 142 0.08 -6.75 0.56
C ILE A 142 -0.89 -7.16 -0.55
N CYS A 143 -2.18 -6.85 -0.42
CA CYS A 143 -3.17 -7.13 -1.48
C CYS A 143 -2.81 -6.44 -2.80
N ALA A 144 -2.37 -5.17 -2.76
CA ALA A 144 -1.96 -4.44 -3.94
C ALA A 144 -0.72 -5.07 -4.61
N ILE A 145 0.31 -5.38 -3.82
CA ILE A 145 1.55 -6.03 -4.32
C ILE A 145 1.23 -7.40 -4.91
N SER A 146 0.42 -8.21 -4.23
CA SER A 146 0.06 -9.56 -4.69
C SER A 146 -0.72 -9.51 -6.01
N ALA A 147 -1.66 -8.57 -6.16
CA ALA A 147 -2.39 -8.39 -7.40
C ALA A 147 -1.46 -8.08 -8.60
N LEU A 148 -0.49 -7.15 -8.40
CA LEU A 148 0.48 -6.81 -9.44
C LEU A 148 1.46 -7.96 -9.71
N LYS A 149 1.85 -8.73 -8.69
CA LYS A 149 2.68 -9.93 -8.88
C LYS A 149 1.96 -11.00 -9.71
N VAL A 150 0.66 -11.20 -9.53
CA VAL A 150 -0.13 -12.09 -10.38
C VAL A 150 -0.13 -11.60 -11.83
N LEU A 151 -0.32 -10.30 -12.07
CA LEU A 151 -0.25 -9.75 -13.42
C LEU A 151 1.14 -9.97 -14.04
N LYS A 152 2.22 -9.81 -13.27
CA LYS A 152 3.58 -10.14 -13.71
C LYS A 152 3.72 -11.61 -14.10
N ASN A 153 3.32 -12.51 -13.20
CA ASN A 153 3.49 -13.96 -13.38
C ASN A 153 2.63 -14.50 -14.54
N THR A 154 1.54 -13.83 -14.86
CA THR A 154 0.67 -14.16 -16.01
C THR A 154 1.02 -13.40 -17.29
N GLY A 155 2.09 -12.61 -17.30
CA GLY A 155 2.53 -11.83 -18.46
C GLY A 155 1.63 -10.64 -18.81
N LYS A 156 0.73 -10.24 -17.90
CA LYS A 156 -0.26 -9.16 -18.14
C LYS A 156 0.18 -7.81 -17.57
N LEU A 157 1.28 -7.75 -16.84
CA LEU A 157 1.75 -6.50 -16.22
C LEU A 157 2.09 -5.46 -17.29
N ASP A 158 2.74 -5.88 -18.38
CA ASP A 158 3.17 -4.99 -19.47
C ASP A 158 2.03 -4.58 -20.39
N GLU A 159 0.84 -5.19 -20.26
CA GLU A 159 -0.38 -4.83 -21.02
C GLU A 159 -1.16 -3.67 -20.36
N LEU A 160 -0.75 -3.21 -19.20
CA LEU A 160 -1.42 -2.11 -18.51
C LEU A 160 -1.40 -0.83 -19.36
N VAL A 161 -2.57 -0.26 -19.61
CA VAL A 161 -2.73 0.94 -20.46
C VAL A 161 -2.16 2.17 -19.76
N ARG A 162 -2.23 2.25 -18.42
CA ARG A 162 -1.67 3.32 -17.60
C ARG A 162 -0.83 2.75 -16.47
N PRO A 163 0.15 3.50 -15.95
CA PRO A 163 0.90 3.06 -14.79
C PRO A 163 0.00 2.81 -13.59
N VAL A 164 0.39 1.83 -12.76
CA VAL A 164 -0.17 1.62 -11.43
C VAL A 164 0.92 1.90 -10.43
N GLU A 165 0.63 2.68 -9.41
CA GLU A 165 1.57 3.00 -8.34
C GLU A 165 0.99 2.56 -7.00
N VAL A 166 1.71 1.67 -6.31
CA VAL A 166 1.41 1.24 -4.95
C VAL A 166 2.20 2.11 -3.99
N ILE A 167 1.54 2.67 -2.98
CA ILE A 167 2.18 3.47 -1.95
C ILE A 167 1.89 2.86 -0.59
N ALA A 168 2.95 2.54 0.16
CA ALA A 168 2.85 2.29 1.60
C ALA A 168 3.12 3.62 2.31
N PHE A 169 2.05 4.26 2.78
CA PHE A 169 2.11 5.55 3.44
C PHE A 169 2.77 5.44 4.81
N SER A 170 3.48 6.48 5.18
CA SER A 170 4.04 6.69 6.51
C SER A 170 3.13 7.61 7.34
N ASP A 171 3.18 7.42 8.67
CA ASP A 171 2.49 8.26 9.67
C ASP A 171 0.99 8.46 9.44
N GLU A 172 0.27 7.37 9.14
CA GLU A 172 -1.19 7.42 9.07
C GLU A 172 -1.79 7.55 10.46
N GLU A 173 -1.25 6.79 11.43
CA GLU A 173 -1.73 6.65 12.80
C GLU A 173 -1.36 7.84 13.71
N GLY A 174 -0.36 8.63 13.34
CA GLY A 174 0.04 9.84 14.06
C GLY A 174 0.55 9.64 15.47
N VAL A 175 0.96 8.43 15.84
CA VAL A 175 1.31 8.06 17.22
C VAL A 175 2.53 8.81 17.73
N ARG A 176 3.57 8.93 16.89
CA ARG A 176 4.86 9.47 17.32
C ARG A 176 4.85 10.98 17.50
N PHE A 177 4.33 11.71 16.54
CA PHE A 177 4.33 13.18 16.52
C PHE A 177 2.97 13.80 16.87
N GLN A 178 1.95 12.98 17.16
CA GLN A 178 0.59 13.41 17.49
C GLN A 178 -0.04 14.26 16.36
N THR A 179 0.32 13.94 15.14
CA THR A 179 -0.28 14.43 13.90
C THR A 179 -0.46 13.25 12.99
N THR A 180 -1.52 13.25 12.20
CA THR A 180 -1.88 12.12 11.33
C THR A 180 -1.69 12.47 9.87
N PHE A 181 -1.57 11.42 9.03
CA PHE A 181 -1.57 11.54 7.57
C PHE A 181 -0.41 12.33 6.97
N LEU A 182 0.76 12.44 7.67
CA LEU A 182 1.90 13.21 7.15
C LEU A 182 2.35 12.69 5.78
N GLY A 183 2.45 11.38 5.61
CA GLY A 183 2.86 10.77 4.35
C GLY A 183 1.89 11.06 3.21
N SER A 184 0.60 10.82 3.41
CA SER A 184 -0.42 11.07 2.40
C SER A 184 -0.65 12.56 2.14
N ALA A 185 -0.52 13.42 3.17
CA ALA A 185 -0.59 14.87 3.02
C ALA A 185 0.56 15.41 2.14
N ALA A 186 1.77 14.85 2.27
CA ALA A 186 2.89 15.20 1.42
C ALA A 186 2.62 14.84 -0.06
N ILE A 187 2.11 13.65 -0.33
CA ILE A 187 1.72 13.22 -1.68
C ILE A 187 0.62 14.12 -2.26
N ALA A 188 -0.37 14.49 -1.44
CA ALA A 188 -1.45 15.38 -1.85
C ALA A 188 -1.02 16.87 -1.99
N GLY A 189 0.20 17.23 -1.59
CA GLY A 189 0.69 18.60 -1.64
C GLY A 189 0.00 19.55 -0.65
N ILE A 190 -0.55 19.02 0.43
CA ILE A 190 -1.26 19.78 1.47
C ILE A 190 -0.56 19.75 2.83
N LEU A 191 0.67 19.22 2.89
CA LEU A 191 1.46 19.19 4.12
C LEU A 191 1.78 20.62 4.57
N PRO A 192 1.34 21.07 5.75
CA PRO A 192 1.63 22.42 6.23
C PRO A 192 3.09 22.51 6.73
N GLU A 193 3.76 23.63 6.48
CA GLU A 193 5.14 23.85 6.97
C GLU A 193 5.27 23.68 8.49
N SER A 194 4.20 23.94 9.25
CA SER A 194 4.19 23.74 10.70
C SER A 194 4.38 22.29 11.10
N ALA A 195 3.98 21.33 10.26
CA ALA A 195 4.17 19.92 10.53
C ALA A 195 5.67 19.54 10.59
N LEU A 196 6.51 20.19 9.75
CA LEU A 196 7.95 19.96 9.71
C LEU A 196 8.70 20.53 10.93
N LYS A 197 8.01 21.28 11.79
CA LYS A 197 8.56 21.86 13.02
C LYS A 197 8.13 21.13 14.30
N ILE A 198 7.37 20.04 14.15
CA ILE A 198 6.91 19.26 15.29
C ILE A 198 8.09 18.44 15.83
N SER A 199 8.35 18.56 17.12
CA SER A 199 9.41 17.80 17.79
C SER A 199 8.87 16.49 18.35
N ASP A 200 9.69 15.45 18.28
CA ASP A 200 9.44 14.21 18.99
C ASP A 200 9.52 14.45 20.51
N LYS A 201 8.46 14.09 21.25
CA LYS A 201 8.44 14.25 22.71
C LYS A 201 9.35 13.27 23.45
N LYS A 202 9.68 12.14 22.81
CA LYS A 202 10.48 11.07 23.40
C LYS A 202 11.97 11.23 23.10
N PHE A 203 12.28 11.81 21.94
CA PHE A 203 13.65 12.09 21.49
C PHE A 203 13.66 13.52 20.96
N VAL A 204 14.68 14.31 21.26
CA VAL A 204 14.82 15.69 20.73
C VAL A 204 15.17 15.61 19.23
N LEU A 205 14.24 15.11 18.44
CA LEU A 205 14.31 15.02 16.98
C LEU A 205 13.22 15.92 16.39
N TYR A 206 13.56 16.61 15.32
CA TYR A 206 12.63 17.38 14.49
C TYR A 206 12.41 16.61 13.18
N LEU A 207 11.21 16.72 12.63
CA LEU A 207 10.92 16.23 11.27
C LEU A 207 11.74 16.97 10.23
#